data_a59e4682a94eb92c968b92f45cc0f237
#
_entry.id   a59e4682a94eb92c968b92f45cc0f237
#
_cell.length_a   1.000
_cell.length_b   1.000
_cell.length_c   1.000
_cell.angle_alpha   90.00
_cell.angle_beta   90.00
_cell.angle_gamma   90.00
#
_symmetry.space_group_name_H-M   'P 1'
#
loop_
_entity.id
_entity.type
_entity.pdbx_description
1 polymer ?
#
loop_
_entity_poly.entity_id
_entity_poly.type
_entity_poly.pdbx_seq_one_letter_code
_entity_poly.pdbx_strand_id
1 'polypeptide(L)'
;MNSKLETRNMKLMTQIIASYDPDAPLAEASTIRAAWYTDERVFELERQTVFSRSWQFAARVDQLEEPGDFVTTEIAGEPIVIARGNDNVVRGFFNVCRHHAATVMTESAGHANQMRCPYHGWTYSLEGELKGTPDFGGVCNFDREQNGLAPVEIATWENWVFARLDAKQHSPLSLGTGVPPVTHAQDASATLNDFLGTDLINQFQSLNLANLHWLERRCYTLNCNWKVFVDNYLDGGYHVPHLHKGLDSVLDYSNYTIENGERFCLQSSPMVSRTEDDSVSAVRTGKRALYYWLYPNFMINCYEGMMDTNLVRPLAVDRTEVVFDFYFADVSATARERNVASVDVGERIQQEDLDICESVQRGLQSRAYNSGRLSVRREAGEHLFHRLLHADLINGLAQP
;
A
#
# COMPACT_ATOMS: atom_id res chain seq x y z
N MET A 1 31.59 20.97 3.70
CA MET A 1 31.65 20.06 2.52
C MET A 1 30.29 19.43 2.23
N ASN A 2 29.48 19.09 3.22
CA ASN A 2 28.13 18.50 3.05
C ASN A 2 27.13 19.43 2.31
N SER A 3 27.01 20.72 2.64
CA SER A 3 25.99 21.59 2.06
C SER A 3 26.03 21.74 0.53
N LYS A 4 27.22 21.75 -0.08
CA LYS A 4 27.38 21.80 -1.53
C LYS A 4 26.96 20.48 -2.20
N LEU A 5 27.18 19.35 -1.54
CA LEU A 5 26.78 18.02 -2.05
C LEU A 5 25.25 17.88 -1.98
N GLU A 6 24.66 18.29 -0.86
CA GLU A 6 23.21 18.29 -0.64
C GLU A 6 22.51 19.20 -1.67
N THR A 7 23.00 20.42 -1.89
CA THR A 7 22.46 21.34 -2.92
C THR A 7 22.57 20.73 -4.33
N ARG A 8 23.69 20.06 -4.64
CA ARG A 8 23.88 19.39 -5.94
C ARG A 8 22.90 18.21 -6.12
N ASN A 9 22.71 17.40 -5.08
CA ASN A 9 21.79 16.26 -5.10
C ASN A 9 20.36 16.73 -5.27
N MET A 10 19.92 17.76 -4.52
CA MET A 10 18.61 18.36 -4.64
C MET A 10 18.37 18.88 -6.07
N LYS A 11 19.33 19.63 -6.63
CA LYS A 11 19.21 20.12 -7.99
C LYS A 11 19.06 19.01 -9.03
N LEU A 12 19.84 17.94 -8.89
CA LEU A 12 19.76 16.81 -9.83
C LEU A 12 18.41 16.08 -9.70
N MET A 13 17.94 15.83 -8.49
CA MET A 13 16.62 15.23 -8.21
C MET A 13 15.49 16.09 -8.81
N THR A 14 15.54 17.41 -8.56
CA THR A 14 14.58 18.36 -9.18
C THR A 14 14.59 18.26 -10.70
N GLN A 15 15.76 18.14 -11.33
CA GLN A 15 15.87 17.97 -12.79
C GLN A 15 15.28 16.64 -13.28
N ILE A 16 15.47 15.55 -12.52
CA ILE A 16 14.89 14.25 -12.86
C ILE A 16 13.35 14.36 -12.82
N ILE A 17 12.78 14.88 -11.74
CA ILE A 17 11.32 14.98 -11.56
C ILE A 17 10.70 15.97 -12.55
N ALA A 18 11.26 17.17 -12.70
CA ALA A 18 10.76 18.19 -13.63
C ALA A 18 10.91 17.80 -15.11
N SER A 19 11.56 16.68 -15.43
CA SER A 19 11.69 16.21 -16.80
C SER A 19 10.45 15.45 -17.32
N TYR A 20 9.48 15.16 -16.49
CA TYR A 20 8.18 14.60 -16.85
C TYR A 20 7.20 15.75 -17.11
N ASP A 21 6.40 15.62 -18.16
CA ASP A 21 5.34 16.55 -18.52
C ASP A 21 3.98 15.97 -18.07
N PRO A 22 3.42 16.43 -16.92
CA PRO A 22 2.16 15.91 -16.41
C PRO A 22 0.94 16.39 -17.19
N ASP A 23 1.08 17.43 -18.01
CA ASP A 23 -0.01 18.05 -18.77
C ASP A 23 -0.11 17.51 -20.20
N ALA A 24 0.85 16.70 -20.65
CA ALA A 24 0.81 16.06 -21.93
C ALA A 24 -0.45 15.18 -22.08
N PRO A 25 -1.25 15.36 -23.14
CA PRO A 25 -2.38 14.45 -23.39
C PRO A 25 -1.86 13.04 -23.64
N LEU A 26 -2.66 12.02 -23.26
CA LEU A 26 -2.25 10.60 -23.35
C LEU A 26 -1.68 10.22 -24.73
N ALA A 27 -2.19 10.79 -25.82
CA ALA A 27 -1.71 10.54 -27.17
C ALA A 27 -0.26 11.04 -27.42
N GLU A 28 0.22 11.96 -26.60
CA GLU A 28 1.55 12.55 -26.69
C GLU A 28 2.43 12.19 -25.46
N ALA A 29 1.83 11.61 -24.43
CA ALA A 29 2.49 11.30 -23.17
C ALA A 29 3.56 10.21 -23.34
N SER A 30 4.60 10.33 -22.53
CA SER A 30 5.63 9.32 -22.34
C SER A 30 5.54 8.77 -20.91
N THR A 31 6.10 7.57 -20.69
CA THR A 31 6.32 7.08 -19.33
C THR A 31 7.25 8.00 -18.57
N ILE A 32 7.23 7.95 -17.23
CA ILE A 32 8.29 8.55 -16.41
C ILE A 32 9.66 7.95 -16.82
N ARG A 33 10.72 8.72 -16.58
CA ARG A 33 12.05 8.30 -17.02
C ARG A 33 12.63 7.17 -16.18
N ALA A 34 13.49 6.36 -16.77
CA ALA A 34 14.20 5.26 -16.10
C ALA A 34 14.86 5.69 -14.76
N ALA A 35 15.35 6.93 -14.67
CA ALA A 35 15.93 7.46 -13.43
C ALA A 35 14.93 7.51 -12.26
N TRP A 36 13.61 7.56 -12.49
CA TRP A 36 12.63 7.48 -11.41
C TRP A 36 12.58 6.10 -10.76
N TYR A 37 12.92 5.07 -11.50
CA TYR A 37 12.91 3.68 -11.03
C TYR A 37 14.25 3.22 -10.45
N THR A 38 15.36 3.95 -10.75
CA THR A 38 16.71 3.45 -10.48
C THR A 38 17.54 4.36 -9.58
N ASP A 39 17.06 5.58 -9.27
CA ASP A 39 17.79 6.52 -8.43
C ASP A 39 17.31 6.46 -6.98
N GLU A 40 18.19 6.10 -6.06
CA GLU A 40 17.89 6.00 -4.63
C GLU A 40 17.36 7.30 -4.01
N ARG A 41 17.72 8.46 -4.57
CA ARG A 41 17.25 9.76 -4.07
C ARG A 41 15.79 9.99 -4.41
N VAL A 42 15.32 9.49 -5.58
CA VAL A 42 13.90 9.50 -5.93
C VAL A 42 13.13 8.58 -5.00
N PHE A 43 13.65 7.38 -4.76
CA PHE A 43 13.07 6.43 -3.83
C PHE A 43 12.94 7.00 -2.40
N GLU A 44 13.98 7.67 -1.90
CA GLU A 44 13.91 8.30 -0.58
C GLU A 44 12.90 9.46 -0.55
N LEU A 45 12.79 10.24 -1.64
CA LEU A 45 11.76 11.27 -1.77
C LEU A 45 10.35 10.66 -1.76
N GLU A 46 10.14 9.53 -2.46
CA GLU A 46 8.87 8.80 -2.46
C GLU A 46 8.48 8.34 -1.04
N ARG A 47 9.43 7.82 -0.27
CA ARG A 47 9.18 7.46 1.14
C ARG A 47 8.65 8.63 1.95
N GLN A 48 9.27 9.81 1.80
CA GLN A 48 8.97 11.02 2.56
C GLN A 48 7.70 11.73 2.10
N THR A 49 7.31 11.60 0.83
CA THR A 49 6.24 12.43 0.24
C THR A 49 5.04 11.63 -0.25
N VAL A 50 5.26 10.43 -0.77
CA VAL A 50 4.19 9.56 -1.26
C VAL A 50 3.68 8.66 -0.12
N PHE A 51 4.55 7.80 0.40
CA PHE A 51 4.12 6.76 1.36
C PHE A 51 3.83 7.31 2.76
N SER A 52 4.56 8.33 3.23
CA SER A 52 4.30 8.92 4.55
C SER A 52 3.08 9.84 4.58
N ARG A 53 2.71 10.44 3.44
CA ARG A 53 1.63 11.42 3.37
C ARG A 53 0.31 10.90 2.82
N SER A 54 0.31 9.78 2.09
CA SER A 54 -0.90 9.12 1.63
C SER A 54 -1.40 8.08 2.65
N TRP A 55 -2.68 7.75 2.55
CA TRP A 55 -3.24 6.65 3.30
C TRP A 55 -2.71 5.31 2.77
N GLN A 56 -2.14 4.51 3.67
CA GLN A 56 -1.54 3.22 3.36
C GLN A 56 -2.36 2.10 4.01
N PHE A 57 -2.61 1.01 3.30
CA PHE A 57 -3.14 -0.19 3.92
C PHE A 57 -2.20 -0.67 5.03
N ALA A 58 -2.74 -0.93 6.20
CA ALA A 58 -1.95 -1.26 7.39
C ALA A 58 -2.34 -2.58 8.04
N ALA A 59 -3.63 -2.92 8.07
CA ALA A 59 -4.14 -4.17 8.64
C ALA A 59 -5.51 -4.53 8.06
N ARG A 60 -5.93 -5.78 8.27
CA ARG A 60 -7.31 -6.19 8.08
C ARG A 60 -8.11 -5.95 9.36
N VAL A 61 -9.39 -5.66 9.22
CA VAL A 61 -10.29 -5.44 10.36
C VAL A 61 -10.42 -6.70 11.22
N ASP A 62 -10.46 -7.88 10.59
CA ASP A 62 -10.58 -9.19 11.27
C ASP A 62 -9.36 -9.57 12.12
N GLN A 63 -8.26 -8.83 12.03
CA GLN A 63 -7.09 -9.02 12.89
C GLN A 63 -7.18 -8.23 14.22
N LEU A 64 -8.21 -7.39 14.36
CA LEU A 64 -8.37 -6.43 15.46
C LEU A 64 -9.80 -6.48 16.01
N GLU A 65 -10.36 -7.68 16.24
CA GLU A 65 -11.76 -7.87 16.65
C GLU A 65 -11.96 -7.61 18.14
N GLU A 66 -11.03 -8.08 18.98
CA GLU A 66 -11.17 -8.01 20.43
C GLU A 66 -10.22 -6.99 21.07
N PRO A 67 -10.61 -6.34 22.18
CA PRO A 67 -9.69 -5.51 22.96
C PRO A 67 -8.42 -6.29 23.32
N GLY A 68 -7.27 -5.73 23.00
CA GLY A 68 -5.96 -6.38 23.15
C GLY A 68 -5.36 -6.93 21.86
N ASP A 69 -6.14 -7.08 20.81
CA ASP A 69 -5.60 -7.48 19.52
C ASP A 69 -4.71 -6.41 18.94
N PHE A 70 -3.60 -6.84 18.38
CA PHE A 70 -2.65 -5.94 17.73
C PHE A 70 -2.05 -6.54 16.44
N VAL A 71 -1.62 -5.65 15.57
CA VAL A 71 -0.85 -5.95 14.33
C VAL A 71 0.33 -5.01 14.26
N THR A 72 1.49 -5.51 13.84
CA THR A 72 2.64 -4.68 13.49
C THR A 72 2.82 -4.66 11.98
N THR A 73 3.21 -3.51 11.44
CA THR A 73 3.50 -3.31 10.03
C THR A 73 4.61 -2.29 9.86
N GLU A 74 5.07 -2.10 8.62
CA GLU A 74 6.02 -1.05 8.26
C GLU A 74 5.42 -0.19 7.15
N ILE A 75 5.49 1.13 7.30
CA ILE A 75 5.03 2.12 6.32
C ILE A 75 6.14 3.14 6.12
N ALA A 76 6.58 3.35 4.89
CA ALA A 76 7.67 4.27 4.55
C ALA A 76 8.98 4.03 5.35
N GLY A 77 9.25 2.78 5.76
CA GLY A 77 10.39 2.41 6.60
C GLY A 77 10.19 2.69 8.09
N GLU A 78 9.01 3.15 8.51
CA GLU A 78 8.68 3.36 9.92
C GLU A 78 7.94 2.15 10.50
N PRO A 79 8.39 1.60 11.63
CA PRO A 79 7.69 0.51 12.31
C PRO A 79 6.43 1.05 13.00
N ILE A 80 5.28 0.43 12.71
CA ILE A 80 3.96 0.82 13.21
C ILE A 80 3.34 -0.35 13.99
N VAL A 81 2.65 -0.05 15.07
CA VAL A 81 1.75 -0.97 15.77
C VAL A 81 0.33 -0.40 15.76
N ILE A 82 -0.62 -1.25 15.43
CA ILE A 82 -2.05 -0.96 15.47
C ILE A 82 -2.64 -1.87 16.54
N ALA A 83 -3.39 -1.32 17.47
CA ALA A 83 -3.99 -2.10 18.56
C ALA A 83 -5.43 -1.67 18.81
N ARG A 84 -6.28 -2.62 19.22
CA ARG A 84 -7.59 -2.31 19.77
C ARG A 84 -7.46 -2.09 21.27
N GLY A 85 -7.79 -0.88 21.73
CA GLY A 85 -7.79 -0.51 23.14
C GLY A 85 -8.89 -1.19 23.93
N ASN A 86 -8.79 -1.11 25.28
CA ASN A 86 -9.82 -1.62 26.19
C ASN A 86 -11.16 -0.89 26.05
N ASP A 87 -11.16 0.28 25.45
CA ASP A 87 -12.34 1.09 25.12
C ASP A 87 -12.93 0.73 23.72
N ASN A 88 -12.50 -0.38 23.09
CA ASN A 88 -12.91 -0.83 21.78
C ASN A 88 -12.47 0.07 20.60
N VAL A 89 -11.62 1.06 20.82
CA VAL A 89 -11.12 1.94 19.75
C VAL A 89 -9.81 1.41 19.18
N VAL A 90 -9.74 1.29 17.85
CA VAL A 90 -8.49 0.95 17.14
C VAL A 90 -7.62 2.19 17.05
N ARG A 91 -6.35 2.06 17.42
CA ARG A 91 -5.35 3.12 17.39
C ARG A 91 -4.06 2.63 16.76
N GLY A 92 -3.34 3.56 16.11
CA GLY A 92 -2.00 3.32 15.57
C GLY A 92 -0.95 4.15 16.29
N PHE A 93 0.24 3.57 16.42
CA PHE A 93 1.39 4.24 17.01
C PHE A 93 2.66 3.88 16.25
N PHE A 94 3.65 4.77 16.27
CA PHE A 94 5.01 4.38 15.95
C PHE A 94 5.45 3.32 16.96
N ASN A 95 5.84 2.17 16.47
CA ASN A 95 6.26 1.01 17.29
C ASN A 95 7.68 1.19 17.84
N VAL A 96 7.95 2.37 18.40
CA VAL A 96 9.27 2.83 18.83
C VAL A 96 9.23 3.26 20.28
N CYS A 97 10.00 2.57 21.15
CA CYS A 97 10.09 2.86 22.56
C CYS A 97 10.69 4.26 22.81
N ARG A 98 10.02 5.07 23.63
CA ARG A 98 10.45 6.45 23.97
C ARG A 98 11.73 6.50 24.82
N HIS A 99 12.23 5.34 25.29
CA HIS A 99 13.47 5.26 26.08
C HIS A 99 14.72 5.24 25.19
N HIS A 100 14.88 4.19 24.36
CA HIS A 100 16.05 3.98 23.52
C HIS A 100 15.70 3.46 22.12
N ALA A 101 14.56 3.84 21.60
CA ALA A 101 14.10 3.58 20.22
C ALA A 101 14.01 2.09 19.82
N ALA A 102 14.03 1.15 20.77
CA ALA A 102 13.78 -0.26 20.44
C ALA A 102 12.31 -0.45 20.01
N THR A 103 12.07 -1.38 19.10
CA THR A 103 10.71 -1.84 18.74
C THR A 103 10.00 -2.38 19.97
N VAL A 104 8.75 -1.92 20.21
CA VAL A 104 7.99 -2.26 21.41
C VAL A 104 7.31 -3.63 21.25
N MET A 105 6.57 -3.82 20.15
CA MET A 105 5.91 -5.08 19.80
C MET A 105 6.67 -5.75 18.65
N THR A 106 7.17 -6.96 18.87
CA THR A 106 8.04 -7.68 17.92
C THR A 106 7.30 -8.74 17.11
N GLU A 107 6.14 -9.20 17.59
CA GLU A 107 5.30 -10.14 16.87
C GLU A 107 4.51 -9.42 15.78
N SER A 108 4.27 -10.10 14.65
CA SER A 108 3.53 -9.53 13.52
C SER A 108 2.05 -9.26 13.83
N ALA A 109 1.45 -10.05 14.70
CA ALA A 109 0.11 -9.90 15.22
C ALA A 109 -0.07 -10.75 16.48
N GLY A 110 -1.08 -10.45 17.29
CA GLY A 110 -1.38 -11.23 18.48
C GLY A 110 -2.35 -10.52 19.40
N HIS A 111 -2.39 -10.99 20.65
CA HIS A 111 -3.21 -10.44 21.71
C HIS A 111 -2.36 -10.10 22.94
N ALA A 112 -2.49 -8.89 23.47
CA ALA A 112 -1.74 -8.40 24.63
C ALA A 112 -2.60 -7.49 25.51
N ASN A 113 -2.39 -7.55 26.82
CA ASN A 113 -3.06 -6.63 27.77
C ASN A 113 -2.36 -5.27 27.82
N GLN A 114 -1.12 -5.20 27.37
CA GLN A 114 -0.27 -3.99 27.34
C GLN A 114 0.89 -4.20 26.39
N MET A 115 1.45 -3.13 25.86
CA MET A 115 2.62 -3.15 24.98
C MET A 115 3.88 -3.00 25.83
N ARG A 116 4.82 -3.94 25.74
CA ARG A 116 6.04 -3.94 26.56
C ARG A 116 7.30 -4.00 25.73
N CYS A 117 8.16 -2.99 25.88
CA CYS A 117 9.45 -2.95 25.24
C CYS A 117 10.36 -4.09 25.77
N PRO A 118 10.92 -4.93 24.89
CA PRO A 118 11.76 -6.06 25.29
C PRO A 118 13.14 -5.63 25.84
N TYR A 119 13.55 -4.38 25.58
CA TYR A 119 14.90 -3.91 25.97
C TYR A 119 14.99 -3.62 27.47
N HIS A 120 14.21 -2.68 28.01
CA HIS A 120 14.26 -2.29 29.42
C HIS A 120 12.91 -2.42 30.14
N GLY A 121 11.94 -3.09 29.52
CA GLY A 121 10.65 -3.36 30.14
C GLY A 121 9.74 -2.14 30.28
N TRP A 122 10.02 -1.02 29.59
CA TRP A 122 9.06 0.08 29.55
C TRP A 122 7.75 -0.42 28.98
N THR A 123 6.66 -0.05 29.66
CA THR A 123 5.34 -0.61 29.39
C THR A 123 4.37 0.48 29.07
N TYR A 124 3.62 0.29 27.98
CA TYR A 124 2.60 1.20 27.48
C TYR A 124 1.23 0.52 27.52
N SER A 125 0.18 1.30 27.78
CA SER A 125 -1.18 0.79 27.61
C SER A 125 -1.51 0.60 26.12
N LEU A 126 -2.63 -0.06 25.83
CA LEU A 126 -3.13 -0.21 24.45
C LEU A 126 -3.58 1.12 23.84
N GLU A 127 -3.81 2.13 24.67
CA GLU A 127 -4.11 3.52 24.30
C GLU A 127 -2.82 4.34 24.06
N GLY A 128 -1.63 3.74 24.21
CA GLY A 128 -0.32 4.35 23.95
C GLY A 128 0.32 5.07 25.13
N GLU A 129 -0.31 5.15 26.30
CA GLU A 129 0.20 5.85 27.48
C GLU A 129 1.34 5.10 28.16
N LEU A 130 2.38 5.78 28.62
CA LEU A 130 3.48 5.17 29.39
C LEU A 130 3.00 4.82 30.80
N LYS A 131 2.94 3.52 31.12
CA LYS A 131 2.47 3.00 32.43
C LYS A 131 3.59 2.59 33.38
N GLY A 132 4.69 2.03 32.86
CA GLY A 132 5.76 1.48 33.68
C GLY A 132 7.16 1.79 33.17
N THR A 133 8.07 2.14 34.10
CA THR A 133 9.48 2.45 33.81
C THR A 133 10.36 1.78 34.88
N PRO A 134 10.70 0.48 34.74
CA PRO A 134 11.53 -0.23 35.68
C PRO A 134 12.86 0.49 35.96
N ASP A 135 13.32 0.48 37.19
CA ASP A 135 14.61 1.04 37.66
C ASP A 135 14.85 2.52 37.28
N PHE A 136 13.78 3.30 37.06
CA PHE A 136 13.85 4.70 36.61
C PHE A 136 13.71 5.71 37.77
N GLY A 137 13.88 5.24 39.02
CA GLY A 137 13.83 6.09 40.22
C GLY A 137 14.98 7.10 40.27
N GLY A 138 14.68 8.35 40.72
CA GLY A 138 15.66 9.42 40.86
C GLY A 138 15.89 10.27 39.62
N VAL A 139 15.27 9.96 38.50
CA VAL A 139 15.30 10.82 37.30
C VAL A 139 14.46 12.07 37.55
N CYS A 140 15.08 13.25 37.36
CA CYS A 140 14.41 14.54 37.54
C CYS A 140 13.75 15.04 36.24
N ASN A 141 12.68 15.83 36.38
CA ASN A 141 11.99 16.48 35.27
C ASN A 141 11.45 15.48 34.20
N PHE A 142 11.08 14.29 34.61
CA PHE A 142 10.51 13.28 33.74
C PHE A 142 8.99 13.25 33.89
N ASP A 143 8.28 13.56 32.82
CA ASP A 143 6.82 13.53 32.76
C ASP A 143 6.39 12.29 31.93
N ARG A 144 5.68 11.36 32.58
CA ARG A 144 5.18 10.14 31.91
C ARG A 144 4.14 10.42 30.84
N GLU A 145 3.30 11.44 31.04
CA GLU A 145 2.25 11.80 30.09
C GLU A 145 2.82 12.26 28.74
N GLN A 146 4.02 12.84 28.76
CA GLN A 146 4.74 13.27 27.55
C GLN A 146 5.59 12.17 26.89
N ASN A 147 5.64 10.98 27.49
CA ASN A 147 6.46 9.86 27.04
C ASN A 147 5.63 8.64 26.60
N GLY A 148 4.38 8.83 26.21
CA GLY A 148 3.58 7.84 25.51
C GLY A 148 4.12 7.52 24.11
N LEU A 149 3.63 6.45 23.47
CA LEU A 149 3.94 6.17 22.06
C LEU A 149 3.41 7.28 21.17
N ALA A 150 4.18 7.65 20.17
CA ALA A 150 3.77 8.66 19.19
C ALA A 150 2.62 8.11 18.34
N PRO A 151 1.48 8.82 18.23
CA PRO A 151 0.33 8.34 17.50
C PRO A 151 0.53 8.39 15.98
N VAL A 152 -0.18 7.50 15.28
CA VAL A 152 -0.34 7.47 13.84
C VAL A 152 -1.84 7.60 13.53
N GLU A 153 -2.17 8.34 12.50
CA GLU A 153 -3.55 8.51 12.07
C GLU A 153 -4.09 7.21 11.48
N ILE A 154 -5.24 6.73 11.99
CA ILE A 154 -5.87 5.47 11.61
C ILE A 154 -7.31 5.72 11.20
N ALA A 155 -7.72 5.11 10.08
CA ALA A 155 -9.11 5.05 9.66
C ALA A 155 -9.44 3.68 9.08
N THR A 156 -10.71 3.31 9.15
CA THR A 156 -11.23 2.04 8.62
C THR A 156 -12.11 2.31 7.41
N TRP A 157 -11.91 1.52 6.35
CA TRP A 157 -12.79 1.50 5.19
C TRP A 157 -12.93 0.05 4.72
N GLU A 158 -14.19 -0.40 4.57
CA GLU A 158 -14.53 -1.79 4.24
C GLU A 158 -13.85 -2.79 5.21
N ASN A 159 -13.13 -3.77 4.70
CA ASN A 159 -12.44 -4.80 5.48
C ASN A 159 -11.02 -4.40 5.92
N TRP A 160 -10.64 -3.13 5.75
CA TRP A 160 -9.25 -2.70 5.90
C TRP A 160 -9.08 -1.51 6.84
N VAL A 161 -7.98 -1.54 7.55
CA VAL A 161 -7.47 -0.43 8.35
C VAL A 161 -6.38 0.25 7.57
N PHE A 162 -6.51 1.57 7.39
CA PHE A 162 -5.51 2.42 6.77
C PHE A 162 -4.81 3.28 7.82
N ALA A 163 -3.55 3.58 7.55
CA ALA A 163 -2.73 4.46 8.37
C ALA A 163 -2.10 5.56 7.52
N ARG A 164 -1.94 6.76 8.10
CA ARG A 164 -1.21 7.87 7.50
C ARG A 164 -0.21 8.43 8.50
N LEU A 165 1.05 8.57 8.04
CA LEU A 165 2.12 9.17 8.82
C LEU A 165 2.10 10.68 8.55
N ASP A 166 1.63 11.49 9.48
CA ASP A 166 1.64 12.96 9.29
C ASP A 166 3.06 13.50 9.47
N ALA A 167 3.69 13.88 8.36
CA ALA A 167 5.04 14.46 8.36
C ALA A 167 5.15 15.77 9.16
N LYS A 168 4.06 16.48 9.39
CA LYS A 168 4.06 17.75 10.15
C LYS A 168 4.19 17.53 11.66
N GLN A 169 3.82 16.37 12.18
CA GLN A 169 3.88 16.06 13.61
C GLN A 169 5.24 15.52 14.08
N HIS A 170 6.11 15.07 13.16
CA HIS A 170 7.33 14.33 13.48
C HIS A 170 8.63 14.98 13.00
N SER A 171 8.62 16.28 12.68
CA SER A 171 9.88 17.00 12.46
C SER A 171 10.74 16.90 13.74
N PRO A 172 12.00 16.40 13.68
CA PRO A 172 12.90 16.33 14.83
C PRO A 172 13.09 17.68 15.55
N LEU A 173 12.76 18.79 14.88
CA LEU A 173 12.84 20.15 15.40
C LEU A 173 11.55 20.60 16.12
N SER A 174 10.47 19.84 16.08
CA SER A 174 9.22 20.13 16.78
C SER A 174 9.11 19.41 18.15
N LEU A 175 10.22 18.97 18.73
CA LEU A 175 10.31 18.42 20.10
C LEU A 175 10.06 19.50 21.19
N GLY A 176 9.09 20.37 20.97
CA GLY A 176 8.44 21.18 21.98
C GLY A 176 7.35 20.34 22.66
N THR A 177 7.69 19.78 23.81
CA THR A 177 6.83 19.52 24.96
C THR A 177 5.35 19.20 24.66
N GLY A 178 5.05 17.99 24.20
CA GLY A 178 3.69 17.48 24.15
C GLY A 178 3.52 16.36 23.12
N VAL A 179 2.96 15.23 23.54
CA VAL A 179 2.39 14.26 22.58
C VAL A 179 1.28 15.00 21.85
N PRO A 180 1.29 15.04 20.50
CA PRO A 180 0.19 15.67 19.77
C PRO A 180 -1.12 14.98 20.13
N PRO A 181 -2.25 15.71 20.15
CA PRO A 181 -3.54 15.11 20.43
C PRO A 181 -3.82 13.98 19.45
N VAL A 182 -4.31 12.84 19.96
CA VAL A 182 -4.81 11.75 19.13
C VAL A 182 -5.88 12.34 18.20
N THR A 183 -5.70 12.29 16.92
CA THR A 183 -6.72 12.70 15.93
C THR A 183 -7.99 11.91 16.23
N HIS A 184 -9.12 12.56 16.39
CA HIS A 184 -10.37 11.86 16.65
C HIS A 184 -10.68 10.93 15.48
N ALA A 185 -11.10 9.70 15.75
CA ALA A 185 -11.41 8.69 14.72
C ALA A 185 -12.39 9.21 13.65
N GLN A 186 -13.27 10.14 14.00
CA GLN A 186 -14.20 10.78 13.05
C GLN A 186 -13.47 11.69 12.03
N ASP A 187 -12.48 12.46 12.47
CA ASP A 187 -11.70 13.34 11.59
C ASP A 187 -10.81 12.52 10.64
N ALA A 188 -10.21 11.46 11.14
CA ALA A 188 -9.41 10.54 10.34
C ALA A 188 -10.25 9.83 9.26
N SER A 189 -11.46 9.39 9.58
CA SER A 189 -12.38 8.79 8.62
C SER A 189 -12.82 9.77 7.53
N ALA A 190 -13.08 11.03 7.87
CA ALA A 190 -13.41 12.06 6.90
C ALA A 190 -12.24 12.29 5.92
N THR A 191 -11.00 12.38 6.41
CA THR A 191 -9.82 12.57 5.57
C THR A 191 -9.49 11.36 4.70
N LEU A 192 -9.77 10.13 5.15
CA LEU A 192 -9.67 8.93 4.33
C LEU A 192 -10.74 8.95 3.22
N ASN A 193 -11.97 9.30 3.54
CA ASN A 193 -13.05 9.40 2.55
C ASN A 193 -12.75 10.46 1.48
N ASP A 194 -12.18 11.61 1.88
CA ASP A 194 -11.72 12.64 0.93
C ASP A 194 -10.59 12.11 0.03
N PHE A 195 -9.69 11.30 0.58
CA PHE A 195 -8.59 10.68 -0.18
C PHE A 195 -9.09 9.63 -1.18
N LEU A 196 -10.04 8.77 -0.77
CA LEU A 196 -10.63 7.74 -1.63
C LEU A 196 -11.55 8.32 -2.70
N GLY A 197 -12.26 9.39 -2.38
CA GLY A 197 -13.23 10.04 -3.24
C GLY A 197 -14.61 9.37 -3.24
N THR A 198 -15.64 10.18 -3.44
CA THR A 198 -17.04 9.73 -3.39
C THR A 198 -17.37 8.65 -4.43
N ASP A 199 -16.77 8.76 -5.62
CA ASP A 199 -17.05 7.82 -6.71
C ASP A 199 -16.58 6.40 -6.37
N LEU A 200 -15.38 6.25 -5.83
CA LEU A 200 -14.86 4.96 -5.38
C LEU A 200 -15.73 4.38 -4.26
N ILE A 201 -16.04 5.18 -3.25
CA ILE A 201 -16.86 4.75 -2.11
C ILE A 201 -18.21 4.23 -2.58
N ASN A 202 -18.88 4.95 -3.49
CA ASN A 202 -20.18 4.54 -4.04
C ASN A 202 -20.08 3.23 -4.85
N GLN A 203 -19.01 3.04 -5.61
CA GLN A 203 -18.80 1.80 -6.36
C GLN A 203 -18.66 0.61 -5.40
N PHE A 204 -17.88 0.76 -4.33
CA PHE A 204 -17.63 -0.30 -3.36
C PHE A 204 -18.87 -0.70 -2.56
N GLN A 205 -19.79 0.22 -2.27
CA GLN A 205 -21.07 -0.11 -1.63
C GLN A 205 -21.87 -1.19 -2.40
N SER A 206 -21.71 -1.25 -3.72
CA SER A 206 -22.38 -2.25 -4.55
C SER A 206 -21.71 -3.63 -4.56
N LEU A 207 -20.44 -3.73 -4.12
CA LEU A 207 -19.64 -4.96 -4.17
C LEU A 207 -19.90 -5.89 -2.99
N ASN A 208 -20.54 -5.38 -1.91
CA ASN A 208 -20.92 -6.15 -0.73
C ASN A 208 -19.73 -6.92 -0.10
N LEU A 209 -18.60 -6.26 0.06
CA LEU A 209 -17.34 -6.86 0.52
C LEU A 209 -17.40 -7.38 1.95
N ALA A 210 -18.31 -6.87 2.79
CA ALA A 210 -18.53 -7.33 4.16
C ALA A 210 -18.87 -8.84 4.26
N ASN A 211 -19.34 -9.45 3.16
CA ASN A 211 -19.63 -10.88 3.09
C ASN A 211 -18.43 -11.73 2.61
N LEU A 212 -17.29 -11.12 2.39
CA LEU A 212 -16.07 -11.82 2.02
C LEU A 212 -15.17 -12.00 3.25
N HIS A 213 -14.76 -13.23 3.49
CA HIS A 213 -13.94 -13.63 4.63
C HIS A 213 -12.52 -13.93 4.17
N TRP A 214 -11.53 -13.44 4.91
CA TRP A 214 -10.13 -13.74 4.65
C TRP A 214 -9.85 -15.24 4.80
N LEU A 215 -9.09 -15.79 3.87
CA LEU A 215 -8.68 -17.20 3.89
C LEU A 215 -7.17 -17.35 4.08
N GLU A 216 -6.38 -16.65 3.28
CA GLU A 216 -4.95 -16.89 3.18
C GLU A 216 -4.19 -15.65 2.69
N ARG A 217 -2.91 -15.54 3.09
CA ARG A 217 -1.95 -14.55 2.61
C ARG A 217 -0.80 -15.22 1.88
N ARG A 218 -0.38 -14.63 0.78
CA ARG A 218 0.85 -14.95 0.05
C ARG A 218 1.71 -13.69 -0.07
N CYS A 219 3.05 -13.85 0.05
CA CYS A 219 3.99 -12.75 -0.10
C CYS A 219 5.04 -13.12 -1.13
N TYR A 220 5.34 -12.19 -2.03
CA TYR A 220 6.31 -12.35 -3.10
C TYR A 220 7.31 -11.21 -3.06
N THR A 221 8.59 -11.53 -3.16
CA THR A 221 9.66 -10.53 -3.26
C THR A 221 10.16 -10.48 -4.70
N LEU A 222 10.14 -9.28 -5.29
CA LEU A 222 10.57 -9.01 -6.66
C LEU A 222 11.83 -8.14 -6.64
N ASN A 223 12.78 -8.45 -7.53
CA ASN A 223 13.98 -7.62 -7.74
C ASN A 223 13.67 -6.52 -8.75
N CYS A 224 12.69 -5.68 -8.43
CA CYS A 224 12.31 -4.51 -9.21
C CYS A 224 11.85 -3.36 -8.31
N ASN A 225 11.84 -2.15 -8.87
CA ASN A 225 11.23 -0.99 -8.24
C ASN A 225 9.71 -1.17 -8.14
N TRP A 226 9.10 -0.69 -7.07
CA TRP A 226 7.67 -0.83 -6.81
C TRP A 226 6.77 -0.29 -7.94
N LYS A 227 7.21 0.76 -8.62
CA LYS A 227 6.48 1.35 -9.75
C LYS A 227 6.40 0.41 -10.95
N VAL A 228 7.38 -0.47 -11.13
CA VAL A 228 7.34 -1.46 -12.22
C VAL A 228 6.14 -2.40 -12.07
N PHE A 229 5.85 -2.84 -10.85
CA PHE A 229 4.68 -3.69 -10.59
C PHE A 229 3.37 -2.90 -10.74
N VAL A 230 3.34 -1.64 -10.31
CA VAL A 230 2.16 -0.77 -10.47
C VAL A 230 1.89 -0.49 -11.95
N ASP A 231 2.92 -0.20 -12.75
CA ASP A 231 2.80 0.01 -14.20
C ASP A 231 2.28 -1.25 -14.90
N ASN A 232 2.83 -2.42 -14.55
CA ASN A 232 2.37 -3.71 -15.07
C ASN A 232 0.87 -3.93 -14.79
N TYR A 233 0.41 -3.61 -13.58
CA TYR A 233 -1.01 -3.72 -13.23
C TYR A 233 -1.88 -2.71 -14.00
N LEU A 234 -1.39 -1.51 -14.29
CA LEU A 234 -2.13 -0.39 -14.88
C LEU A 234 -2.07 -0.31 -16.40
N ASP A 235 -1.46 -1.26 -17.07
CA ASP A 235 -1.33 -1.28 -18.53
C ASP A 235 -2.63 -1.58 -19.31
N GLY A 236 -3.79 -1.59 -18.61
CA GLY A 236 -5.10 -1.82 -19.23
C GLY A 236 -5.29 -3.24 -19.75
N GLY A 237 -4.62 -4.21 -19.13
CA GLY A 237 -4.61 -5.59 -19.55
C GLY A 237 -3.89 -5.82 -20.87
N TYR A 238 -3.02 -4.90 -21.29
CA TYR A 238 -2.32 -4.98 -22.57
C TYR A 238 -1.41 -6.21 -22.67
N HIS A 239 -0.78 -6.60 -21.55
CA HIS A 239 0.03 -7.81 -21.45
C HIS A 239 -0.78 -9.11 -21.42
N VAL A 240 -2.06 -9.08 -20.98
CA VAL A 240 -2.88 -10.28 -20.72
C VAL A 240 -2.92 -11.26 -21.89
N PRO A 241 -3.21 -10.87 -23.15
CA PRO A 241 -3.26 -11.82 -24.26
C PRO A 241 -1.89 -12.44 -24.62
N HIS A 242 -0.80 -11.81 -24.18
CA HIS A 242 0.56 -12.21 -24.50
C HIS A 242 1.20 -13.03 -23.39
N LEU A 243 0.96 -12.63 -22.13
CA LEU A 243 1.61 -13.19 -20.92
C LEU A 243 0.70 -14.19 -20.21
N HIS A 244 -0.56 -13.83 -19.97
CA HIS A 244 -1.50 -14.60 -19.15
C HIS A 244 -2.53 -15.37 -19.97
N LYS A 245 -2.12 -16.40 -20.66
CA LYS A 245 -3.01 -17.19 -21.55
C LYS A 245 -4.22 -17.77 -20.82
N GLY A 246 -4.05 -18.20 -19.55
CA GLY A 246 -5.14 -18.69 -18.72
C GLY A 246 -6.16 -17.59 -18.40
N LEU A 247 -5.71 -16.39 -18.04
CA LEU A 247 -6.59 -15.24 -17.77
C LEU A 247 -7.26 -14.73 -19.06
N ASP A 248 -6.56 -14.68 -20.18
CA ASP A 248 -7.11 -14.30 -21.49
C ASP A 248 -8.26 -15.23 -21.93
N SER A 249 -8.23 -16.50 -21.51
CA SER A 249 -9.28 -17.48 -21.85
C SER A 249 -10.63 -17.16 -21.20
N VAL A 250 -10.66 -16.41 -20.09
CA VAL A 250 -11.88 -16.09 -19.33
C VAL A 250 -12.31 -14.61 -19.43
N LEU A 251 -11.50 -13.74 -20.06
CA LEU A 251 -11.80 -12.34 -20.23
C LEU A 251 -12.21 -12.02 -21.67
N ASP A 252 -13.18 -11.13 -21.83
CA ASP A 252 -13.49 -10.51 -23.12
C ASP A 252 -12.60 -9.28 -23.33
N TYR A 253 -11.40 -9.51 -23.79
CA TYR A 253 -10.41 -8.46 -24.00
C TYR A 253 -10.87 -7.35 -24.96
N SER A 254 -11.79 -7.65 -25.90
CA SER A 254 -12.32 -6.68 -26.84
C SER A 254 -13.23 -5.63 -26.18
N ASN A 255 -13.85 -6.01 -25.08
CA ASN A 255 -14.76 -5.18 -24.27
C ASN A 255 -14.15 -4.81 -22.90
N TYR A 256 -12.83 -4.84 -22.80
CA TYR A 256 -12.10 -4.36 -21.63
C TYR A 256 -12.21 -2.84 -21.51
N THR A 257 -12.58 -2.34 -20.33
CA THR A 257 -12.77 -0.91 -20.06
C THR A 257 -11.80 -0.42 -18.99
N ILE A 258 -11.45 0.87 -19.07
CA ILE A 258 -10.57 1.55 -18.14
C ILE A 258 -11.23 2.86 -17.74
N GLU A 259 -11.46 3.05 -16.46
CA GLU A 259 -12.13 4.22 -15.88
C GLU A 259 -11.24 4.81 -14.79
N ASN A 260 -10.81 6.05 -14.96
CA ASN A 260 -9.99 6.76 -14.00
C ASN A 260 -10.86 7.66 -13.12
N GLY A 261 -10.70 7.52 -11.79
CA GLY A 261 -11.14 8.53 -10.83
C GLY A 261 -10.02 9.50 -10.48
N GLU A 262 -10.16 10.20 -9.35
CA GLU A 262 -9.14 11.16 -8.91
C GLU A 262 -7.85 10.45 -8.45
N ARG A 263 -7.97 9.38 -7.67
CA ARG A 263 -6.86 8.61 -7.08
C ARG A 263 -7.03 7.10 -7.24
N PHE A 264 -7.82 6.65 -8.19
CA PHE A 264 -8.01 5.24 -8.49
C PHE A 264 -8.18 5.02 -10.00
N CYS A 265 -7.93 3.80 -10.41
CA CYS A 265 -8.26 3.30 -11.74
C CYS A 265 -9.07 2.01 -11.59
N LEU A 266 -10.22 1.94 -12.24
CA LEU A 266 -10.97 0.71 -12.43
C LEU A 266 -10.73 0.18 -13.83
N GLN A 267 -10.19 -1.01 -13.91
CA GLN A 267 -10.10 -1.79 -15.13
C GLN A 267 -11.12 -2.91 -15.05
N SER A 268 -11.90 -3.14 -16.07
CA SER A 268 -12.92 -4.20 -16.02
C SER A 268 -13.14 -4.89 -17.35
N SER A 269 -13.44 -6.18 -17.29
CA SER A 269 -13.72 -7.00 -18.45
C SER A 269 -14.97 -7.85 -18.23
N PRO A 270 -15.88 -7.99 -19.22
CA PRO A 270 -16.85 -9.06 -19.19
C PRO A 270 -16.13 -10.40 -19.12
N MET A 271 -16.70 -11.35 -18.39
CA MET A 271 -16.18 -12.71 -18.34
C MET A 271 -16.86 -13.58 -19.39
N VAL A 272 -16.07 -14.45 -20.02
CA VAL A 272 -16.51 -15.40 -21.03
C VAL A 272 -16.12 -16.81 -20.61
N SER A 273 -16.99 -17.77 -20.86
CA SER A 273 -16.65 -19.19 -20.63
C SER A 273 -16.25 -19.79 -21.98
N ARG A 274 -14.97 -20.07 -22.18
CA ARG A 274 -14.46 -20.56 -23.47
C ARG A 274 -14.27 -22.06 -23.56
N THR A 275 -14.02 -22.78 -22.44
CA THR A 275 -13.91 -24.25 -22.43
C THR A 275 -14.21 -24.86 -21.06
N GLU A 276 -14.66 -26.14 -21.02
CA GLU A 276 -14.96 -26.88 -19.78
C GLU A 276 -13.69 -27.35 -19.02
N ASP A 277 -12.53 -27.26 -19.63
CA ASP A 277 -11.27 -27.87 -19.13
C ASP A 277 -10.22 -26.85 -18.65
N ASP A 278 -10.60 -25.58 -18.50
CA ASP A 278 -9.68 -24.53 -18.06
C ASP A 278 -9.73 -24.35 -16.53
N SER A 279 -8.61 -24.62 -15.86
CA SER A 279 -8.49 -24.46 -14.41
C SER A 279 -8.78 -23.04 -13.91
N VAL A 280 -8.61 -22.02 -14.76
CA VAL A 280 -8.92 -20.63 -14.44
C VAL A 280 -10.42 -20.40 -14.50
N SER A 281 -11.12 -20.87 -15.53
CA SER A 281 -12.57 -20.74 -15.68
C SER A 281 -13.36 -21.48 -14.58
N ALA A 282 -12.77 -22.51 -14.00
CA ALA A 282 -13.38 -23.27 -12.91
C ALA A 282 -13.44 -22.47 -11.58
N VAL A 283 -12.55 -21.49 -11.39
CA VAL A 283 -12.42 -20.75 -10.13
C VAL A 283 -12.60 -19.24 -10.26
N ARG A 284 -12.47 -18.68 -11.47
CA ARG A 284 -12.75 -17.28 -11.79
C ARG A 284 -14.11 -17.20 -12.50
N THR A 285 -15.13 -16.87 -11.71
CA THR A 285 -16.55 -16.89 -12.17
C THR A 285 -17.17 -15.49 -12.07
N GLY A 286 -18.31 -15.33 -12.69
CA GLY A 286 -19.08 -14.08 -12.65
C GLY A 286 -19.36 -13.48 -14.04
N LYS A 287 -20.01 -12.32 -14.03
CA LYS A 287 -20.33 -11.60 -15.25
C LYS A 287 -19.19 -10.68 -15.70
N ARG A 288 -18.46 -10.14 -14.75
CA ARG A 288 -17.33 -9.21 -14.97
C ARG A 288 -16.24 -9.44 -13.94
N ALA A 289 -15.01 -9.31 -14.36
CA ALA A 289 -13.85 -9.11 -13.50
C ALA A 289 -13.65 -7.60 -13.30
N LEU A 290 -13.33 -7.18 -12.07
CA LEU A 290 -13.08 -5.80 -11.71
C LEU A 290 -11.70 -5.72 -11.06
N TYR A 291 -10.85 -4.83 -11.57
CA TYR A 291 -9.48 -4.63 -11.11
C TYR A 291 -9.30 -3.17 -10.70
N TYR A 292 -9.36 -2.92 -9.40
CA TYR A 292 -9.17 -1.58 -8.84
C TYR A 292 -7.70 -1.38 -8.45
N TRP A 293 -7.15 -0.26 -8.83
CA TRP A 293 -5.94 0.27 -8.24
C TRP A 293 -6.28 1.55 -7.48
N LEU A 294 -5.83 1.63 -6.23
CA LEU A 294 -5.93 2.78 -5.35
C LEU A 294 -4.52 3.34 -5.14
N TYR A 295 -4.37 4.64 -5.42
CA TYR A 295 -3.09 5.32 -5.25
C TYR A 295 -2.60 5.26 -3.79
N PRO A 296 -1.29 5.01 -3.52
CA PRO A 296 -0.26 4.78 -4.53
C PRO A 296 -0.09 3.31 -4.93
N ASN A 297 -0.45 2.34 -4.09
CA ASN A 297 0.11 1.00 -4.14
C ASN A 297 -0.84 -0.13 -3.68
N PHE A 298 -2.14 0.13 -3.61
CA PHE A 298 -3.11 -0.87 -3.16
C PHE A 298 -4.05 -1.27 -4.31
N MET A 299 -4.18 -2.56 -4.55
CA MET A 299 -4.95 -3.12 -5.64
C MET A 299 -5.97 -4.12 -5.12
N ILE A 300 -7.12 -4.22 -5.80
CA ILE A 300 -8.24 -5.08 -5.40
C ILE A 300 -8.82 -5.73 -6.64
N ASN A 301 -8.76 -7.05 -6.73
CA ASN A 301 -9.29 -7.84 -7.82
C ASN A 301 -10.57 -8.53 -7.37
N CYS A 302 -11.71 -8.21 -7.99
CA CYS A 302 -13.02 -8.75 -7.62
C CYS A 302 -13.60 -9.64 -8.71
N TYR A 303 -14.09 -10.80 -8.29
CA TYR A 303 -14.86 -11.77 -9.06
C TYR A 303 -16.10 -12.16 -8.27
N GLU A 304 -17.00 -12.96 -8.85
CA GLU A 304 -18.18 -13.39 -8.12
C GLU A 304 -17.80 -14.33 -6.97
N GLY A 305 -18.12 -13.90 -5.75
CA GLY A 305 -17.88 -14.68 -4.52
C GLY A 305 -16.42 -14.74 -4.06
N MET A 306 -15.50 -14.02 -4.70
CA MET A 306 -14.11 -13.93 -4.25
C MET A 306 -13.48 -12.57 -4.58
N MET A 307 -12.45 -12.25 -3.82
CA MET A 307 -11.62 -11.08 -4.00
C MET A 307 -10.19 -11.40 -3.57
N ASP A 308 -9.22 -10.81 -4.21
CA ASP A 308 -7.86 -10.69 -3.66
C ASP A 308 -7.40 -9.24 -3.67
N THR A 309 -6.53 -8.91 -2.71
CA THR A 309 -5.87 -7.62 -2.66
C THR A 309 -4.39 -7.77 -2.87
N ASN A 310 -3.76 -6.77 -3.51
CA ASN A 310 -2.32 -6.73 -3.68
C ASN A 310 -1.78 -5.43 -3.09
N LEU A 311 -1.00 -5.53 -2.02
CA LEU A 311 -0.27 -4.40 -1.47
C LEU A 311 1.17 -4.42 -1.97
N VAL A 312 1.56 -3.40 -2.72
CA VAL A 312 2.91 -3.26 -3.28
C VAL A 312 3.78 -2.47 -2.30
N ARG A 313 4.63 -3.15 -1.55
CA ARG A 313 5.50 -2.55 -0.52
C ARG A 313 6.91 -2.33 -1.06
N PRO A 314 7.38 -1.09 -1.18
CA PRO A 314 8.75 -0.81 -1.56
C PRO A 314 9.71 -1.18 -0.41
N LEU A 315 10.67 -2.05 -0.66
CA LEU A 315 11.73 -2.41 0.30
C LEU A 315 13.04 -1.68 0.03
N ALA A 316 13.35 -1.45 -1.23
CA ALA A 316 14.51 -0.70 -1.70
C ALA A 316 14.21 -0.12 -3.10
N VAL A 317 15.12 0.66 -3.65
CA VAL A 317 14.97 1.24 -5.00
C VAL A 317 14.76 0.19 -6.09
N ASP A 318 15.25 -1.02 -5.88
CA ASP A 318 15.21 -2.16 -6.82
C ASP A 318 14.64 -3.44 -6.19
N ARG A 319 13.94 -3.33 -5.07
CA ARG A 319 13.33 -4.47 -4.39
C ARG A 319 11.96 -4.12 -3.83
N THR A 320 10.98 -4.95 -4.15
CA THR A 320 9.58 -4.80 -3.80
C THR A 320 9.04 -6.08 -3.17
N GLU A 321 8.19 -5.96 -2.19
CA GLU A 321 7.35 -7.05 -1.71
C GLU A 321 5.90 -6.79 -2.15
N VAL A 322 5.25 -7.82 -2.71
CA VAL A 322 3.81 -7.77 -3.00
C VAL A 322 3.10 -8.76 -2.09
N VAL A 323 2.15 -8.24 -1.32
CA VAL A 323 1.36 -9.01 -0.34
C VAL A 323 -0.03 -9.21 -0.90
N PHE A 324 -0.39 -10.48 -1.13
CA PHE A 324 -1.73 -10.87 -1.54
C PHE A 324 -2.53 -11.37 -0.35
N ASP A 325 -3.72 -10.85 -0.15
CA ASP A 325 -4.74 -11.40 0.75
C ASP A 325 -5.92 -11.90 -0.06
N PHE A 326 -6.30 -13.16 0.15
CA PHE A 326 -7.40 -13.83 -0.55
C PHE A 326 -8.63 -13.93 0.33
N TYR A 327 -9.78 -13.52 -0.21
CA TYR A 327 -11.07 -13.49 0.47
C TYR A 327 -12.13 -14.24 -0.33
N PHE A 328 -13.01 -14.97 0.36
CA PHE A 328 -14.09 -15.74 -0.25
C PHE A 328 -15.39 -15.55 0.53
N ALA A 329 -16.53 -15.62 -0.18
CA ALA A 329 -17.85 -15.59 0.43
C ALA A 329 -18.15 -16.86 1.25
N ASP A 330 -17.58 -17.99 0.86
CA ASP A 330 -17.70 -19.28 1.57
C ASP A 330 -16.31 -19.80 1.92
N VAL A 331 -15.94 -19.76 3.19
CA VAL A 331 -14.68 -20.30 3.74
C VAL A 331 -14.90 -21.61 4.52
N SER A 332 -16.06 -22.25 4.36
CA SER A 332 -16.36 -23.53 4.99
C SER A 332 -15.40 -24.64 4.56
N ALA A 333 -15.35 -25.72 5.34
CA ALA A 333 -14.51 -26.89 5.02
C ALA A 333 -14.84 -27.51 3.64
N THR A 334 -16.10 -27.42 3.20
CA THR A 334 -16.57 -27.93 1.90
C THR A 334 -16.12 -27.07 0.71
N ALA A 335 -15.88 -25.77 0.94
CA ALA A 335 -15.40 -24.84 -0.09
C ALA A 335 -13.85 -24.80 -0.19
N ARG A 336 -13.15 -25.37 0.80
CA ARG A 336 -11.71 -25.20 0.96
C ARG A 336 -10.90 -25.64 -0.27
N GLU A 337 -11.20 -26.77 -0.85
CA GLU A 337 -10.47 -27.29 -2.03
C GLU A 337 -10.59 -26.35 -3.22
N ARG A 338 -11.79 -25.88 -3.51
CA ARG A 338 -12.05 -24.90 -4.58
C ARG A 338 -11.33 -23.56 -4.30
N ASN A 339 -11.38 -23.08 -3.06
CA ASN A 339 -10.74 -21.82 -2.68
C ASN A 339 -9.22 -21.91 -2.80
N VAL A 340 -8.59 -23.02 -2.36
CA VAL A 340 -7.15 -23.24 -2.54
C VAL A 340 -6.79 -23.30 -4.03
N ALA A 341 -7.56 -24.01 -4.85
CA ALA A 341 -7.35 -24.02 -6.30
C ALA A 341 -7.40 -22.59 -6.92
N SER A 342 -8.27 -21.73 -6.38
CA SER A 342 -8.35 -20.34 -6.78
C SER A 342 -7.10 -19.52 -6.37
N VAL A 343 -6.57 -19.75 -5.18
CA VAL A 343 -5.28 -19.16 -4.73
C VAL A 343 -4.13 -19.61 -5.64
N ASP A 344 -4.07 -20.91 -5.96
CA ASP A 344 -3.02 -21.49 -6.83
C ASP A 344 -3.08 -20.95 -8.27
N VAL A 345 -4.28 -20.58 -8.77
CA VAL A 345 -4.43 -19.87 -10.03
C VAL A 345 -3.83 -18.47 -9.92
N GLY A 346 -4.12 -17.74 -8.85
CA GLY A 346 -3.52 -16.44 -8.57
C GLY A 346 -2.00 -16.49 -8.51
N GLU A 347 -1.45 -17.51 -7.85
CA GLU A 347 0.00 -17.71 -7.75
C GLU A 347 0.69 -17.92 -9.11
N ARG A 348 0.08 -18.70 -10.01
CA ARG A 348 0.63 -18.88 -11.37
C ARG A 348 0.66 -17.58 -12.16
N ILE A 349 -0.40 -16.79 -12.11
CA ILE A 349 -0.47 -15.47 -12.76
C ILE A 349 0.61 -14.56 -12.17
N GLN A 350 0.75 -14.52 -10.85
CA GLN A 350 1.75 -13.74 -10.17
C GLN A 350 3.19 -14.13 -10.55
N GLN A 351 3.46 -15.42 -10.77
CA GLN A 351 4.79 -15.87 -11.20
C GLN A 351 5.15 -15.35 -12.61
N GLU A 352 4.17 -15.27 -13.52
CA GLU A 352 4.35 -14.69 -14.85
C GLU A 352 4.67 -13.19 -14.75
N ASP A 353 3.99 -12.45 -13.83
CA ASP A 353 4.26 -11.02 -13.58
C ASP A 353 5.63 -10.79 -12.93
N LEU A 354 6.07 -11.67 -12.04
CA LEU A 354 7.40 -11.62 -11.43
C LEU A 354 8.51 -11.57 -12.49
N ASP A 355 8.47 -12.52 -13.41
CA ASP A 355 9.51 -12.69 -14.44
C ASP A 355 9.58 -11.46 -15.36
N ILE A 356 8.43 -10.90 -15.76
CA ILE A 356 8.41 -9.74 -16.65
C ILE A 356 8.82 -8.46 -15.91
N CYS A 357 8.38 -8.25 -14.68
CA CYS A 357 8.76 -7.08 -13.87
C CYS A 357 10.27 -7.04 -13.61
N GLU A 358 10.90 -8.18 -13.28
CA GLU A 358 12.36 -8.24 -13.13
C GLU A 358 13.09 -8.01 -14.45
N SER A 359 12.53 -8.45 -15.58
CA SER A 359 13.06 -8.15 -16.90
C SER A 359 12.99 -6.66 -17.24
N VAL A 360 11.87 -6.00 -16.92
CA VAL A 360 11.69 -4.55 -17.08
C VAL A 360 12.72 -3.79 -16.23
N GLN A 361 12.94 -4.16 -14.97
CA GLN A 361 13.94 -3.54 -14.11
C GLN A 361 15.35 -3.60 -14.74
N ARG A 362 15.74 -4.74 -15.32
CA ARG A 362 17.02 -4.84 -16.04
C ARG A 362 17.07 -3.91 -17.25
N GLY A 363 15.96 -3.76 -17.98
CA GLY A 363 15.84 -2.84 -19.12
C GLY A 363 15.96 -1.37 -18.70
N LEU A 364 15.35 -0.97 -17.59
CA LEU A 364 15.43 0.38 -17.02
C LEU A 364 16.86 0.79 -16.64
N GLN A 365 17.73 -0.15 -16.31
CA GLN A 365 19.15 0.08 -16.03
C GLN A 365 19.99 0.20 -17.29
N SER A 366 19.43 -0.08 -18.47
CA SER A 366 20.16 -0.04 -19.73
C SER A 366 20.38 1.40 -20.23
N ARG A 367 21.54 1.67 -20.77
CA ARG A 367 21.83 2.94 -21.47
C ARG A 367 21.00 3.15 -22.75
N ALA A 368 20.34 2.10 -23.22
CA ALA A 368 19.52 2.12 -24.45
C ALA A 368 18.08 2.57 -24.17
N TYR A 369 17.66 2.70 -22.92
CA TYR A 369 16.30 3.08 -22.54
C TYR A 369 16.31 4.30 -21.60
N ASN A 370 15.37 5.22 -21.84
CA ASN A 370 15.15 6.36 -20.96
C ASN A 370 13.65 6.54 -20.60
N SER A 371 12.77 6.48 -21.60
CA SER A 371 11.31 6.51 -21.44
C SER A 371 10.64 5.87 -22.65
N GLY A 372 9.43 5.35 -22.46
CA GLY A 372 8.56 4.79 -23.48
C GLY A 372 7.44 5.75 -23.89
N ARG A 373 6.53 5.26 -24.73
CA ARG A 373 5.28 5.94 -25.11
C ARG A 373 4.09 5.13 -24.60
N LEU A 374 3.08 5.83 -24.10
CA LEU A 374 1.87 5.21 -23.59
C LEU A 374 0.87 4.88 -24.71
N SER A 375 0.19 3.76 -24.59
CA SER A 375 -0.90 3.35 -25.46
C SER A 375 -2.18 4.12 -25.10
N VAL A 376 -2.69 4.91 -26.05
CA VAL A 376 -3.95 5.66 -25.86
C VAL A 376 -5.13 4.73 -25.54
N ARG A 377 -5.09 3.52 -26.05
CA ARG A 377 -6.19 2.56 -25.90
C ARG A 377 -6.14 1.83 -24.53
N ARG A 378 -4.95 1.71 -23.92
CA ARG A 378 -4.74 0.79 -22.81
C ARG A 378 -4.18 1.44 -21.55
N GLU A 379 -3.26 2.37 -21.66
CA GLU A 379 -2.44 2.80 -20.53
C GLU A 379 -2.89 4.14 -19.92
N ALA A 380 -4.21 4.39 -19.91
CA ALA A 380 -4.78 5.57 -19.26
C ALA A 380 -4.61 5.51 -17.72
N GLY A 381 -4.62 4.32 -17.12
CA GLY A 381 -4.37 4.11 -15.69
C GLY A 381 -2.93 4.42 -15.31
N GLU A 382 -1.97 3.93 -16.09
CA GLU A 382 -0.54 4.22 -15.90
C GLU A 382 -0.25 5.72 -16.03
N HIS A 383 -0.86 6.39 -17.01
CA HIS A 383 -0.75 7.85 -17.16
C HIS A 383 -1.28 8.60 -15.93
N LEU A 384 -2.43 8.19 -15.36
CA LEU A 384 -2.95 8.75 -14.11
C LEU A 384 -1.94 8.56 -12.96
N PHE A 385 -1.40 7.36 -12.80
CA PHE A 385 -0.41 7.05 -11.77
C PHE A 385 0.82 7.97 -11.87
N HIS A 386 1.41 8.09 -13.05
CA HIS A 386 2.59 8.94 -13.27
C HIS A 386 2.32 10.42 -12.94
N ARG A 387 1.14 10.93 -13.27
CA ARG A 387 0.74 12.31 -12.95
C ARG A 387 0.57 12.55 -11.45
N LEU A 388 -0.08 11.62 -10.74
CA LEU A 388 -0.25 11.69 -9.29
C LEU A 388 1.10 11.63 -8.57
N LEU A 389 1.96 10.70 -9.00
CA LEU A 389 3.30 10.55 -8.46
C LEU A 389 4.14 11.83 -8.67
N HIS A 390 4.10 12.40 -9.89
CA HIS A 390 4.77 13.66 -10.18
C HIS A 390 4.29 14.79 -9.27
N ALA A 391 2.98 14.93 -9.09
CA ALA A 391 2.40 15.97 -8.23
C ALA A 391 2.89 15.86 -6.78
N ASP A 392 2.91 14.65 -6.22
CA ASP A 392 3.37 14.42 -4.85
C ASP A 392 4.87 14.69 -4.68
N LEU A 393 5.69 14.27 -5.65
CA LEU A 393 7.13 14.50 -5.61
C LEU A 393 7.49 15.99 -5.78
N ILE A 394 6.84 16.74 -6.67
CA ILE A 394 7.04 18.19 -6.82
C ILE A 394 6.62 18.93 -5.55
N ASN A 395 5.48 18.56 -4.97
CA ASN A 395 5.02 19.12 -3.70
C ASN A 395 6.01 18.82 -2.56
N GLY A 396 6.63 17.64 -2.57
CA GLY A 396 7.66 17.26 -1.62
C GLY A 396 8.94 18.11 -1.75
N LEU A 397 9.38 18.34 -2.97
CA LEU A 397 10.54 19.18 -3.25
C LEU A 397 10.34 20.67 -2.86
N ALA A 398 9.10 21.15 -2.86
CA ALA A 398 8.76 22.54 -2.52
C ALA A 398 8.66 22.79 -1.00
N GLN A 399 8.63 21.74 -0.19
CA GLN A 399 8.55 21.85 1.27
C GLN A 399 9.93 21.55 1.87
N PRO A 400 10.56 22.52 2.56
CA PRO A 400 11.87 22.34 3.17
C PRO A 400 11.87 21.38 4.37
#